data_ba9cdbf2fc1efdf2dbbb2d367dfdf8e4
#
_entry.id   ba9cdbf2fc1efdf2dbbb2d367dfdf8e4
#
_cell.length_a   1.000
_cell.length_b   1.000
_cell.length_c   1.000
_cell.angle_alpha   90.00
_cell.angle_beta   90.00
_cell.angle_gamma   90.00
#
_symmetry.space_group_name_H-M   'P 1'
#
loop_
_entity.id
_entity.type
_entity.pdbx_description
1 polymer ?
#
loop_
_entity_poly.entity_id
_entity_poly.type
_entity_poly.pdbx_seq_one_letter_code
_entity_poly.pdbx_strand_id
1 'polypeptide(L)'
;MTKYVFVTGGVMSGLGKGIVASSIGRLLKSRGFNVTAVKIDPYVNVDAGTMRPTEHGEVWVTDDGGEIDQDFGHYERFLGDPLKKDHNITTGQIYREVISRERRGDYLGKTVQVIPHVTNEIRRRIESAAKESNAEICLIEIGGTVGDYENVLFLEAARQMKRDLACSKKTENSVVFVHVSYVPIPTKLGEPKTKLTQQSVKQLREIGINADFIVCRSSAPLDEVRKGKIALFCDVRIADIISNPDLDTVYALPREFEKQGFADRLVEKLGLEEKLPDSKEWDRFVEVIRKGKTGTKVGIVGKYIDSGDFSLTDAYISVEEAVRHAGAKLGLRPEIVWVNSKGIEKGILNEVSGIIVPGGFGSTGIEGKINAIKFARENDLPFLGLCLGLQTAVIEFARNVCGLTGAHSTEIDPKTKNPVVDILPEQKNVSEKGATMRLGTYPAVLKSGTNIEGFYKTLGRLDGNVVHERHRHRYEVNPDFHKILQERGLVFSGTSPDGRLVEFIELPNHKCFIATQAHPEFKSTLLNPAPMFYGFMNTCAN
;
A
#
# COMPACT_ATOMS: atom_id res chain seq x y z
N MET A 1 2.13 27.66 7.67
CA MET A 1 3.30 26.93 8.22
C MET A 1 2.88 25.52 8.55
N THR A 2 3.64 24.54 8.13
CA THR A 2 3.28 23.12 8.31
C THR A 2 3.30 22.72 9.78
N LYS A 3 2.31 21.95 10.21
CA LYS A 3 2.20 21.27 11.50
C LYS A 3 2.65 19.82 11.34
N TYR A 4 3.24 19.24 12.37
CA TYR A 4 3.81 17.88 12.32
C TYR A 4 3.18 16.99 13.37
N VAL A 5 2.74 15.81 12.97
CA VAL A 5 2.18 14.79 13.87
C VAL A 5 3.06 13.54 13.76
N PHE A 6 3.83 13.27 14.80
CA PHE A 6 4.66 12.06 14.86
C PHE A 6 3.89 10.91 15.48
N VAL A 7 3.80 9.81 14.74
CA VAL A 7 3.21 8.56 15.21
C VAL A 7 4.33 7.59 15.56
N THR A 8 4.44 7.25 16.84
CA THR A 8 5.44 6.31 17.37
C THR A 8 4.76 5.05 17.86
N GLY A 9 5.48 3.95 17.95
CA GLY A 9 4.96 2.69 18.45
C GLY A 9 5.76 2.11 19.59
N GLY A 10 5.08 1.39 20.48
CA GLY A 10 5.74 0.71 21.56
C GLY A 10 5.22 -0.69 21.80
N VAL A 11 5.95 -1.48 22.56
CA VAL A 11 5.66 -2.86 22.96
C VAL A 11 6.03 -3.89 21.90
N MET A 12 5.53 -3.79 20.66
CA MET A 12 5.78 -4.75 19.59
C MET A 12 5.54 -4.13 18.21
N SER A 13 6.05 -4.76 17.16
CA SER A 13 5.72 -4.45 15.78
C SER A 13 4.29 -4.91 15.42
N GLY A 14 3.75 -4.47 14.28
CA GLY A 14 2.42 -4.93 13.82
C GLY A 14 1.22 -4.36 14.58
N LEU A 15 1.40 -3.32 15.42
CA LEU A 15 0.30 -2.66 16.16
C LEU A 15 -0.63 -1.81 15.29
N GLY A 16 -0.33 -1.66 13.99
CA GLY A 16 -1.12 -0.85 13.07
C GLY A 16 -0.83 0.65 13.16
N LYS A 17 0.44 1.07 13.41
CA LYS A 17 0.84 2.48 13.33
C LYS A 17 0.43 3.14 12.02
N GLY A 18 0.65 2.44 10.89
CA GLY A 18 0.28 2.92 9.55
C GLY A 18 -1.22 3.19 9.42
N ILE A 19 -2.05 2.29 9.92
CA ILE A 19 -3.51 2.46 9.94
C ILE A 19 -3.93 3.61 10.87
N VAL A 20 -3.27 3.78 12.03
CA VAL A 20 -3.53 4.91 12.92
C VAL A 20 -3.15 6.23 12.24
N ALA A 21 -1.96 6.33 11.65
CA ALA A 21 -1.51 7.52 10.91
C ALA A 21 -2.45 7.84 9.74
N SER A 22 -2.82 6.83 8.95
CA SER A 22 -3.77 6.97 7.83
C SER A 22 -5.14 7.44 8.30
N SER A 23 -5.64 6.90 9.43
CA SER A 23 -6.93 7.29 10.02
C SER A 23 -6.92 8.74 10.51
N ILE A 24 -5.83 9.16 11.15
CA ILE A 24 -5.62 10.58 11.53
C ILE A 24 -5.64 11.45 10.28
N GLY A 25 -4.92 11.05 9.24
CA GLY A 25 -4.88 11.78 7.98
C GLY A 25 -6.27 11.91 7.34
N ARG A 26 -7.05 10.83 7.33
CA ARG A 26 -8.42 10.86 6.82
C ARG A 26 -9.33 11.80 7.60
N LEU A 27 -9.24 11.80 8.93
CA LEU A 27 -9.99 12.70 9.80
C LEU A 27 -9.67 14.19 9.55
N LEU A 28 -8.39 14.50 9.37
CA LEU A 28 -7.94 15.86 9.06
C LEU A 28 -8.35 16.28 7.64
N LYS A 29 -8.25 15.38 6.65
CA LYS A 29 -8.75 15.64 5.29
C LYS A 29 -10.26 15.84 5.24
N SER A 30 -11.04 15.09 6.02
CA SER A 30 -12.49 15.31 6.10
C SER A 30 -12.86 16.70 6.62
N ARG A 31 -11.97 17.34 7.35
CA ARG A 31 -12.07 18.73 7.82
C ARG A 31 -11.49 19.75 6.83
N GLY A 32 -11.07 19.32 5.63
CA GLY A 32 -10.57 20.20 4.58
C GLY A 32 -9.13 20.71 4.80
N PHE A 33 -8.32 20.03 5.63
CA PHE A 33 -6.88 20.30 5.71
C PHE A 33 -6.13 19.61 4.58
N ASN A 34 -5.09 20.27 4.07
CA ASN A 34 -4.13 19.62 3.17
C ASN A 34 -3.13 18.79 3.99
N VAL A 35 -3.21 17.46 3.85
CA VAL A 35 -2.45 16.51 4.66
C VAL A 35 -1.54 15.67 3.78
N THR A 36 -0.28 15.53 4.18
CA THR A 36 0.65 14.54 3.61
C THR A 36 1.15 13.57 4.68
N ALA A 37 1.77 12.48 4.25
CA ALA A 37 2.36 11.50 5.16
C ALA A 37 3.81 11.19 4.78
N VAL A 38 4.64 10.90 5.78
CA VAL A 38 6.03 10.45 5.65
C VAL A 38 6.17 9.16 6.44
N LYS A 39 6.74 8.14 5.80
CA LYS A 39 7.12 6.87 6.44
C LYS A 39 8.61 6.89 6.72
N ILE A 40 8.97 6.59 7.95
CA ILE A 40 10.36 6.35 8.34
C ILE A 40 10.54 4.86 8.61
N ASP A 41 11.40 4.24 7.81
CA ASP A 41 11.76 2.83 7.97
C ASP A 41 13.20 2.72 8.46
N PRO A 42 13.43 2.28 9.71
CA PRO A 42 14.75 2.33 10.35
C PRO A 42 15.71 1.23 9.89
N TYR A 43 15.41 0.51 8.82
CA TYR A 43 16.33 -0.48 8.26
C TYR A 43 17.42 0.15 7.37
N VAL A 44 18.53 -0.60 7.17
CA VAL A 44 19.70 -0.15 6.41
C VAL A 44 19.51 -0.24 4.89
N ASN A 45 18.49 -0.94 4.42
CA ASN A 45 18.15 -0.96 3.00
C ASN A 45 17.86 0.46 2.48
N VAL A 46 18.29 0.74 1.25
CA VAL A 46 18.02 2.03 0.61
C VAL A 46 16.54 2.17 0.22
N ASP A 47 15.96 1.08 -0.25
CA ASP A 47 14.55 0.95 -0.63
C ASP A 47 14.08 -0.50 -0.42
N ALA A 48 12.81 -0.77 -0.70
CA ALA A 48 12.21 -2.10 -0.55
C ALA A 48 12.37 -2.99 -1.81
N GLY A 49 12.99 -2.48 -2.88
CA GLY A 49 13.04 -3.17 -4.19
C GLY A 49 13.74 -4.53 -4.20
N THR A 50 14.65 -4.76 -3.25
CA THR A 50 15.37 -6.04 -3.09
C THR A 50 14.76 -6.96 -2.01
N MET A 51 13.74 -6.50 -1.29
CA MET A 51 13.08 -7.26 -0.24
C MET A 51 12.14 -8.33 -0.82
N ARG A 52 12.01 -9.45 -0.11
CA ARG A 52 11.07 -10.51 -0.49
C ARG A 52 9.69 -10.24 0.11
N PRO A 53 8.60 -10.38 -0.68
CA PRO A 53 7.24 -10.23 -0.14
C PRO A 53 6.90 -11.17 1.02
N THR A 54 7.60 -12.30 1.13
CA THR A 54 7.44 -13.27 2.23
C THR A 54 8.07 -12.82 3.56
N GLU A 55 8.87 -11.75 3.56
CA GLU A 55 9.52 -11.22 4.77
C GLU A 55 8.89 -9.89 5.22
N HIS A 56 8.53 -9.02 4.26
CA HIS A 56 8.05 -7.66 4.53
C HIS A 56 6.67 -7.34 3.95
N GLY A 57 5.98 -8.33 3.36
CA GLY A 57 4.72 -8.10 2.67
C GLY A 57 4.91 -7.51 1.26
N GLU A 58 3.85 -6.92 0.72
CA GLU A 58 3.83 -6.35 -0.63
C GLU A 58 4.78 -5.14 -0.75
N VAL A 59 5.49 -5.04 -1.88
CA VAL A 59 6.26 -3.85 -2.21
C VAL A 59 5.35 -2.86 -2.95
N TRP A 60 5.12 -1.72 -2.33
CA TRP A 60 4.37 -0.62 -2.91
C TRP A 60 5.21 0.16 -3.93
N VAL A 61 4.59 0.62 -5.02
CA VAL A 61 5.26 1.46 -6.02
C VAL A 61 4.56 2.80 -6.13
N THR A 62 5.33 3.89 -6.03
CA THR A 62 4.83 5.27 -6.20
C THR A 62 4.75 5.67 -7.68
N ASP A 63 4.06 6.77 -7.98
CA ASP A 63 3.97 7.29 -9.35
C ASP A 63 5.34 7.66 -9.94
N ASP A 64 6.29 8.10 -9.13
CA ASP A 64 7.66 8.46 -9.50
C ASP A 64 8.67 7.32 -9.38
N GLY A 65 8.20 6.07 -9.24
CA GLY A 65 9.00 4.85 -9.31
C GLY A 65 9.76 4.48 -8.03
N GLY A 66 9.32 4.96 -6.87
CA GLY A 66 9.82 4.48 -5.58
C GLY A 66 9.28 3.08 -5.26
N GLU A 67 10.15 2.19 -4.79
CA GLU A 67 9.80 0.87 -4.23
C GLU A 67 9.82 0.96 -2.71
N ILE A 68 8.67 0.85 -2.06
CA ILE A 68 8.46 1.21 -0.65
C ILE A 68 7.72 0.08 0.07
N ASP A 69 7.77 0.09 1.40
CA ASP A 69 7.01 -0.82 2.25
C ASP A 69 5.48 -0.67 2.06
N GLN A 70 4.75 -1.76 2.26
CA GLN A 70 3.28 -1.86 2.08
C GLN A 70 2.47 -0.82 2.87
N ASP A 71 2.98 -0.33 4.01
CA ASP A 71 2.32 0.68 4.84
C ASP A 71 2.02 1.97 4.06
N PHE A 72 2.84 2.26 3.05
CA PHE A 72 2.65 3.42 2.17
C PHE A 72 1.33 3.36 1.40
N GLY A 73 0.89 2.17 1.03
CA GLY A 73 -0.40 1.94 0.43
C GLY A 73 -1.57 2.34 1.34
N HIS A 74 -1.44 2.17 2.65
CA HIS A 74 -2.47 2.61 3.59
C HIS A 74 -2.63 4.14 3.56
N TYR A 75 -1.51 4.89 3.50
CA TYR A 75 -1.61 6.35 3.41
C TYR A 75 -2.34 6.80 2.15
N GLU A 76 -1.96 6.30 0.98
CA GLU A 76 -2.62 6.68 -0.27
C GLU A 76 -4.10 6.24 -0.30
N ARG A 77 -4.42 5.04 0.18
CA ARG A 77 -5.81 4.56 0.26
C ARG A 77 -6.71 5.42 1.14
N PHE A 78 -6.19 5.96 2.25
CA PHE A 78 -6.96 6.81 3.17
C PHE A 78 -6.94 8.28 2.79
N LEU A 79 -5.80 8.81 2.36
CA LEU A 79 -5.66 10.21 1.96
C LEU A 79 -6.29 10.48 0.59
N GLY A 80 -6.23 9.50 -0.33
CA GLY A 80 -6.72 9.64 -1.70
C GLY A 80 -5.77 10.39 -2.63
N ASP A 81 -4.61 10.85 -2.14
CA ASP A 81 -3.59 11.55 -2.92
C ASP A 81 -2.37 10.67 -3.10
N PRO A 82 -1.71 10.69 -4.29
CA PRO A 82 -0.47 9.97 -4.49
C PRO A 82 0.67 10.61 -3.68
N LEU A 83 1.50 9.78 -3.09
CA LEU A 83 2.73 10.19 -2.41
C LEU A 83 3.94 9.88 -3.28
N LYS A 84 5.03 10.65 -3.10
CA LYS A 84 6.27 10.46 -3.84
C LYS A 84 7.25 9.59 -3.06
N LYS A 85 8.27 9.04 -3.74
CA LYS A 85 9.33 8.25 -3.12
C LYS A 85 10.06 8.97 -1.97
N ASP A 86 10.20 10.31 -2.07
CA ASP A 86 10.87 11.11 -1.04
C ASP A 86 10.06 11.23 0.27
N HIS A 87 8.80 10.75 0.29
CA HIS A 87 8.01 10.59 1.51
C HIS A 87 8.37 9.30 2.28
N ASN A 88 9.25 8.45 1.73
CA ASN A 88 9.85 7.33 2.44
C ASN A 88 11.30 7.64 2.81
N ILE A 89 11.63 7.52 4.09
CA ILE A 89 12.95 7.81 4.64
C ILE A 89 13.48 6.55 5.29
N THR A 90 14.61 6.02 4.78
CA THR A 90 15.28 4.86 5.38
C THR A 90 16.62 5.24 6.00
N THR A 91 17.10 4.45 6.95
CA THR A 91 18.46 4.63 7.52
C THR A 91 19.52 4.59 6.41
N GLY A 92 19.37 3.65 5.45
CA GLY A 92 20.30 3.52 4.32
C GLY A 92 20.38 4.79 3.47
N GLN A 93 19.25 5.40 3.16
CA GLN A 93 19.19 6.66 2.41
C GLN A 93 19.89 7.81 3.17
N ILE A 94 19.63 7.93 4.47
CA ILE A 94 20.19 9.00 5.30
C ILE A 94 21.71 8.87 5.37
N TYR A 95 22.22 7.69 5.71
CA TYR A 95 23.67 7.48 5.81
C TYR A 95 24.37 7.64 4.46
N ARG A 96 23.78 7.13 3.37
CA ARG A 96 24.32 7.31 2.01
C ARG A 96 24.48 8.79 1.67
N GLU A 97 23.48 9.63 1.96
CA GLU A 97 23.56 11.06 1.68
C GLU A 97 24.61 11.76 2.57
N VAL A 98 24.60 11.49 3.88
CA VAL A 98 25.58 12.10 4.81
C VAL A 98 27.01 11.74 4.44
N ILE A 99 27.27 10.47 4.12
CA ILE A 99 28.60 9.99 3.67
C ILE A 99 28.97 10.61 2.33
N SER A 100 28.04 10.68 1.37
CA SER A 100 28.28 11.29 0.07
C SER A 100 28.64 12.78 0.20
N ARG A 101 27.95 13.52 1.06
CA ARG A 101 28.26 14.93 1.37
C ARG A 101 29.61 15.09 2.05
N GLU A 102 29.97 14.20 2.96
CA GLU A 102 31.28 14.18 3.60
C GLU A 102 32.38 13.98 2.53
N ARG A 103 32.22 13.02 1.64
CA ARG A 103 33.19 12.75 0.55
C ARG A 103 33.34 13.92 -0.42
N ARG A 104 32.28 14.71 -0.66
CA ARG A 104 32.34 15.93 -1.48
C ARG A 104 32.96 17.15 -0.74
N GLY A 105 33.19 17.05 0.57
CA GLY A 105 33.70 18.15 1.37
C GLY A 105 32.66 19.18 1.81
N ASP A 106 31.38 18.89 1.72
CA ASP A 106 30.28 19.80 2.03
C ASP A 106 30.28 20.25 3.50
N TYR A 107 30.98 19.55 4.39
CA TYR A 107 31.10 19.88 5.82
C TYR A 107 32.31 20.71 6.16
N LEU A 108 33.07 21.18 5.16
CA LEU A 108 34.16 22.15 5.33
C LEU A 108 35.21 21.75 6.40
N GLY A 109 35.60 20.47 6.40
CA GLY A 109 36.61 19.93 7.31
C GLY A 109 36.16 19.67 8.76
N LYS A 110 34.83 19.82 9.04
CA LYS A 110 34.29 19.47 10.35
C LYS A 110 34.22 17.95 10.53
N THR A 111 34.37 17.49 11.75
CA THR A 111 34.04 16.09 12.11
C THR A 111 32.57 15.85 11.92
N VAL A 112 32.20 14.88 11.07
CA VAL A 112 30.81 14.50 10.82
C VAL A 112 30.38 13.51 11.89
N GLN A 113 29.33 13.84 12.64
CA GLN A 113 28.81 13.06 13.75
C GLN A 113 27.33 12.74 13.53
N VAL A 114 26.84 11.74 14.23
CA VAL A 114 25.43 11.35 14.19
C VAL A 114 24.53 12.53 14.57
N ILE A 115 24.87 13.21 15.66
CA ILE A 115 24.26 14.48 16.06
C ILE A 115 25.32 15.56 15.86
N PRO A 116 25.08 16.62 15.07
CA PRO A 116 23.80 16.98 14.44
C PRO A 116 23.61 16.52 12.98
N HIS A 117 24.61 15.92 12.31
CA HIS A 117 24.60 15.80 10.85
C HIS A 117 23.55 14.82 10.33
N VAL A 118 23.42 13.63 10.96
CA VAL A 118 22.40 12.63 10.58
C VAL A 118 21.00 13.12 10.98
N THR A 119 20.84 13.66 12.20
CA THR A 119 19.54 14.19 12.64
C THR A 119 19.08 15.40 11.82
N ASN A 120 20.00 16.26 11.37
CA ASN A 120 19.68 17.37 10.47
C ASN A 120 19.23 16.88 9.09
N GLU A 121 19.84 15.83 8.54
CA GLU A 121 19.42 15.27 7.26
C GLU A 121 18.01 14.63 7.35
N ILE A 122 17.71 13.94 8.46
CA ILE A 122 16.37 13.41 8.72
C ILE A 122 15.34 14.55 8.72
N ARG A 123 15.60 15.60 9.49
CA ARG A 123 14.72 16.78 9.58
C ARG A 123 14.53 17.46 8.24
N ARG A 124 15.61 17.69 7.50
CA ARG A 124 15.58 18.28 6.17
C ARG A 124 14.65 17.51 5.21
N ARG A 125 14.71 16.18 5.23
CA ARG A 125 13.84 15.34 4.39
C ARG A 125 12.38 15.44 4.79
N ILE A 126 12.06 15.40 6.07
CA ILE A 126 10.69 15.58 6.58
C ILE A 126 10.13 16.94 6.13
N GLU A 127 10.91 18.01 6.31
CA GLU A 127 10.53 19.37 5.93
C GLU A 127 10.38 19.52 4.41
N SER A 128 11.26 18.88 3.62
CA SER A 128 11.18 18.87 2.15
C SER A 128 9.90 18.20 1.66
N ALA A 129 9.57 17.00 2.15
CA ALA A 129 8.36 16.28 1.79
C ALA A 129 7.10 17.08 2.11
N ALA A 130 7.04 17.70 3.29
CA ALA A 130 5.93 18.55 3.70
C ALA A 130 5.78 19.80 2.79
N LYS A 131 6.89 20.43 2.44
CA LYS A 131 6.94 21.62 1.57
C LYS A 131 6.52 21.28 0.14
N GLU A 132 7.03 20.19 -0.42
CA GLU A 132 6.71 19.76 -1.78
C GLU A 132 5.23 19.43 -1.96
N SER A 133 4.60 18.92 -0.91
CA SER A 133 3.15 18.64 -0.88
C SER A 133 2.30 19.89 -0.56
N ASN A 134 2.89 21.05 -0.31
CA ASN A 134 2.22 22.24 0.24
C ASN A 134 1.35 21.90 1.47
N ALA A 135 1.78 20.93 2.28
CA ALA A 135 0.97 20.39 3.35
C ALA A 135 0.78 21.38 4.51
N GLU A 136 -0.46 21.53 4.96
CA GLU A 136 -0.77 22.20 6.24
C GLU A 136 -0.38 21.30 7.41
N ILE A 137 -0.56 19.98 7.25
CA ILE A 137 -0.23 18.97 8.26
C ILE A 137 0.57 17.85 7.61
N CYS A 138 1.72 17.52 8.19
CA CYS A 138 2.56 16.38 7.82
C CYS A 138 2.46 15.32 8.92
N LEU A 139 2.01 14.14 8.57
CA LEU A 139 2.01 12.95 9.44
C LEU A 139 3.32 12.21 9.26
N ILE A 140 4.02 11.88 10.33
CA ILE A 140 5.28 11.17 10.27
C ILE A 140 5.15 9.88 11.09
N GLU A 141 5.13 8.74 10.43
CA GLU A 141 5.21 7.46 11.12
C GLU A 141 6.66 7.05 11.31
N ILE A 142 7.05 6.83 12.57
CA ILE A 142 8.37 6.26 12.89
C ILE A 142 8.24 4.75 13.04
N GLY A 143 8.88 4.01 12.13
CA GLY A 143 8.96 2.55 12.14
C GLY A 143 9.72 2.02 13.35
N GLY A 144 9.59 0.71 13.60
CA GLY A 144 10.16 0.04 14.76
C GLY A 144 9.39 0.33 16.06
N THR A 145 9.96 -0.09 17.17
CA THR A 145 9.39 0.02 18.52
C THR A 145 10.27 0.96 19.36
N VAL A 146 9.66 1.82 20.15
CA VAL A 146 10.42 2.69 21.07
C VAL A 146 11.27 1.83 22.00
N GLY A 147 12.57 2.09 22.00
CA GLY A 147 13.58 1.28 22.69
C GLY A 147 14.46 0.44 21.76
N ASP A 148 14.08 0.28 20.48
CA ASP A 148 14.92 -0.36 19.47
C ASP A 148 16.10 0.56 19.09
N TYR A 149 17.26 -0.02 18.83
CA TYR A 149 18.47 0.75 18.45
C TYR A 149 18.30 1.48 17.12
N GLU A 150 17.52 0.89 16.20
CA GLU A 150 17.39 1.34 14.83
C GLU A 150 16.66 2.69 14.72
N ASN A 151 15.72 2.98 15.63
CA ASN A 151 14.88 4.18 15.53
C ASN A 151 15.30 5.35 16.42
N VAL A 152 16.32 5.19 17.27
CA VAL A 152 16.77 6.22 18.23
C VAL A 152 17.06 7.55 17.56
N LEU A 153 17.71 7.54 16.38
CA LEU A 153 18.09 8.77 15.67
C LEU A 153 16.89 9.52 15.10
N PHE A 154 15.87 8.79 14.68
CA PHE A 154 14.62 9.37 14.17
C PHE A 154 13.81 9.99 15.30
N LEU A 155 13.76 9.34 16.46
CA LEU A 155 13.13 9.88 17.66
C LEU A 155 13.88 11.13 18.14
N GLU A 156 15.22 11.11 18.13
CA GLU A 156 16.03 12.29 18.48
C GLU A 156 15.79 13.45 17.49
N ALA A 157 15.72 13.19 16.20
CA ALA A 157 15.38 14.22 15.20
C ALA A 157 13.99 14.82 15.46
N ALA A 158 12.99 13.99 15.76
CA ALA A 158 11.63 14.44 16.11
C ALA A 158 11.62 15.30 17.39
N ARG A 159 12.35 14.88 18.42
CA ARG A 159 12.53 15.65 19.65
C ARG A 159 13.15 17.02 19.40
N GLN A 160 14.20 17.07 18.55
CA GLN A 160 14.84 18.33 18.16
C GLN A 160 13.87 19.24 17.39
N MET A 161 13.08 18.69 16.47
CA MET A 161 12.05 19.45 15.74
C MET A 161 11.04 20.09 16.71
N LYS A 162 10.52 19.34 17.70
CA LYS A 162 9.59 19.90 18.71
C LYS A 162 10.22 21.04 19.47
N ARG A 163 11.45 20.87 19.96
CA ARG A 163 12.19 21.90 20.70
C ARG A 163 12.40 23.18 19.87
N ASP A 164 12.91 23.03 18.65
CA ASP A 164 13.30 24.17 17.83
C ASP A 164 12.07 24.96 17.34
N LEU A 165 10.98 24.28 17.02
CA LEU A 165 9.71 24.90 16.65
C LEU A 165 9.01 25.55 17.86
N ALA A 166 9.13 24.99 19.06
CA ALA A 166 8.55 25.55 20.28
C ALA A 166 9.26 26.87 20.72
N CYS A 167 10.52 27.07 20.34
CA CYS A 167 11.26 28.31 20.66
C CYS A 167 10.73 29.55 19.93
N SER A 168 9.85 29.39 18.94
CA SER A 168 9.24 30.50 18.23
C SER A 168 7.78 30.64 18.63
N LYS A 169 7.39 31.82 19.13
CA LYS A 169 5.98 32.13 19.49
C LYS A 169 4.98 31.88 18.36
N LYS A 170 5.43 31.90 17.10
CA LYS A 170 4.57 31.63 15.92
C LYS A 170 4.38 30.13 15.66
N THR A 171 5.15 29.26 16.29
CA THR A 171 5.22 27.83 16.01
C THR A 171 5.12 26.94 17.24
N GLU A 172 4.74 27.50 18.39
CA GLU A 172 4.70 26.84 19.70
C GLU A 172 3.91 25.52 19.67
N ASN A 173 2.78 25.46 18.96
CA ASN A 173 1.92 24.29 18.82
C ASN A 173 2.11 23.60 17.47
N SER A 174 3.34 23.38 17.01
CA SER A 174 3.58 22.84 15.67
C SER A 174 3.90 21.36 15.62
N VAL A 175 4.13 20.71 16.77
CA VAL A 175 4.48 19.27 16.84
C VAL A 175 3.68 18.56 17.92
N VAL A 176 2.99 17.49 17.50
CA VAL A 176 2.22 16.61 18.37
C VAL A 176 2.76 15.18 18.25
N PHE A 177 2.88 14.47 19.37
CA PHE A 177 3.26 13.06 19.42
C PHE A 177 2.07 12.17 19.77
N VAL A 178 1.78 11.22 18.88
CA VAL A 178 0.78 10.15 19.07
C VAL A 178 1.51 8.84 19.29
N HIS A 179 1.37 8.24 20.46
CA HIS A 179 2.03 6.98 20.80
C HIS A 179 1.05 5.82 20.71
N VAL A 180 1.28 4.88 19.80
CA VAL A 180 0.48 3.66 19.65
C VAL A 180 1.07 2.57 20.53
N SER A 181 0.26 2.00 21.42
CA SER A 181 0.70 0.99 22.36
C SER A 181 -0.29 -0.16 22.46
N TYR A 182 0.17 -1.32 22.90
CA TYR A 182 -0.65 -2.51 23.08
C TYR A 182 -1.16 -2.65 24.51
N VAL A 183 -2.45 -2.91 24.64
CA VAL A 183 -3.11 -3.25 25.91
C VAL A 183 -3.70 -4.65 25.79
N PRO A 184 -2.95 -5.70 26.16
CA PRO A 184 -3.42 -7.07 26.06
C PRO A 184 -4.57 -7.37 27.01
N ILE A 185 -5.47 -8.24 26.58
CA ILE A 185 -6.51 -8.86 27.39
C ILE A 185 -6.22 -10.36 27.45
N PRO A 186 -5.42 -10.84 28.43
CA PRO A 186 -5.13 -12.27 28.54
C PRO A 186 -6.42 -13.07 28.74
N THR A 187 -6.64 -14.09 27.92
CA THR A 187 -7.88 -14.88 27.88
C THR A 187 -8.30 -15.45 29.22
N LYS A 188 -7.34 -15.89 30.05
CA LYS A 188 -7.61 -16.43 31.38
C LYS A 188 -8.01 -15.38 32.43
N LEU A 189 -7.65 -14.09 32.20
CA LEU A 189 -7.91 -13.03 33.18
C LEU A 189 -9.09 -12.15 32.75
N GLY A 190 -9.38 -12.06 31.44
CA GLY A 190 -10.52 -11.32 30.90
C GLY A 190 -10.48 -9.81 31.10
N GLU A 191 -9.36 -9.24 31.57
CA GLU A 191 -9.24 -7.79 31.80
C GLU A 191 -8.03 -7.16 31.09
N PRO A 192 -8.14 -5.92 30.59
CA PRO A 192 -7.04 -5.20 29.95
C PRO A 192 -5.88 -4.93 30.93
N LYS A 193 -4.64 -5.23 30.50
CA LYS A 193 -3.42 -5.04 31.28
C LYS A 193 -2.62 -3.85 30.76
N THR A 194 -2.59 -2.76 31.50
CA THR A 194 -2.01 -1.46 31.09
C THR A 194 -0.50 -1.35 31.31
N LYS A 195 0.17 -2.35 31.89
CA LYS A 195 1.57 -2.26 32.30
C LYS A 195 2.53 -2.09 31.11
N LEU A 196 2.26 -2.76 29.99
CA LEU A 196 3.09 -2.65 28.80
C LEU A 196 3.07 -1.23 28.22
N THR A 197 1.88 -0.61 28.16
CA THR A 197 1.72 0.79 27.75
C THR A 197 2.51 1.74 28.66
N GLN A 198 2.42 1.55 29.98
CA GLN A 198 3.17 2.37 30.94
C GLN A 198 4.68 2.26 30.75
N GLN A 199 5.20 1.05 30.47
CA GLN A 199 6.62 0.82 30.20
C GLN A 199 7.05 1.47 28.89
N SER A 200 6.27 1.32 27.84
CA SER A 200 6.57 1.90 26.53
C SER A 200 6.59 3.43 26.58
N VAL A 201 5.62 4.06 27.24
CA VAL A 201 5.61 5.53 27.43
C VAL A 201 6.78 5.98 28.30
N LYS A 202 7.19 5.19 29.30
CA LYS A 202 8.40 5.48 30.08
C LYS A 202 9.64 5.52 29.21
N GLN A 203 9.83 4.53 28.33
CA GLN A 203 10.96 4.51 27.38
C GLN A 203 10.93 5.72 26.43
N LEU A 204 9.76 6.14 25.94
CA LEU A 204 9.62 7.34 25.12
C LEU A 204 10.06 8.60 25.89
N ARG A 205 9.70 8.71 27.17
CA ARG A 205 10.13 9.82 28.04
C ARG A 205 11.63 9.83 28.33
N GLU A 206 12.25 8.67 28.43
CA GLU A 206 13.71 8.56 28.62
C GLU A 206 14.48 9.19 27.45
N ILE A 207 13.87 9.21 26.25
CA ILE A 207 14.41 9.92 25.07
C ILE A 207 14.08 11.43 25.10
N GLY A 208 13.26 11.87 26.06
CA GLY A 208 12.84 13.28 26.18
C GLY A 208 11.59 13.64 25.36
N ILE A 209 10.77 12.66 25.00
CA ILE A 209 9.50 12.86 24.29
C ILE A 209 8.34 12.53 25.22
N ASN A 210 7.44 13.49 25.42
CA ASN A 210 6.15 13.26 26.06
C ASN A 210 5.09 13.05 24.97
N ALA A 211 4.32 11.95 25.08
CA ALA A 211 3.18 11.69 24.21
C ALA A 211 2.06 12.71 24.50
N ASP A 212 1.50 13.30 23.44
CA ASP A 212 0.34 14.17 23.53
C ASP A 212 -0.97 13.36 23.50
N PHE A 213 -0.93 12.19 22.82
CA PHE A 213 -2.00 11.18 22.78
C PHE A 213 -1.44 9.77 22.92
N ILE A 214 -2.20 8.88 23.54
CA ILE A 214 -1.88 7.45 23.59
C ILE A 214 -3.03 6.69 22.92
N VAL A 215 -2.74 6.04 21.78
CA VAL A 215 -3.67 5.15 21.08
C VAL A 215 -3.44 3.73 21.57
N CYS A 216 -4.45 3.18 22.24
CA CYS A 216 -4.38 1.89 22.91
C CYS A 216 -5.01 0.80 22.03
N ARG A 217 -4.17 0.01 21.36
CA ARG A 217 -4.58 -1.16 20.60
C ARG A 217 -4.96 -2.30 21.55
N SER A 218 -6.16 -2.84 21.41
CA SER A 218 -6.70 -3.91 22.26
C SER A 218 -7.75 -4.72 21.50
N SER A 219 -8.04 -5.94 21.92
CA SER A 219 -9.11 -6.76 21.31
C SER A 219 -10.52 -6.25 21.63
N ALA A 220 -10.68 -5.40 22.67
CA ALA A 220 -11.95 -4.80 23.05
C ALA A 220 -11.76 -3.33 23.45
N PRO A 221 -12.81 -2.50 23.46
CA PRO A 221 -12.74 -1.12 23.93
C PRO A 221 -12.26 -1.02 25.39
N LEU A 222 -11.46 0.01 25.68
CA LEU A 222 -11.01 0.29 27.05
C LEU A 222 -12.10 1.07 27.81
N ASP A 223 -12.30 0.65 29.05
CA ASP A 223 -13.15 1.35 30.01
C ASP A 223 -12.44 2.55 30.67
N GLU A 224 -13.21 3.42 31.32
CA GLU A 224 -12.69 4.62 31.97
C GLU A 224 -11.72 4.33 33.12
N VAL A 225 -11.84 3.17 33.80
CA VAL A 225 -10.93 2.78 34.87
C VAL A 225 -9.53 2.49 34.32
N ARG A 226 -9.44 1.78 33.17
CA ARG A 226 -8.17 1.49 32.50
C ARG A 226 -7.57 2.73 31.86
N LYS A 227 -8.39 3.58 31.24
CA LYS A 227 -7.96 4.90 30.76
C LYS A 227 -7.42 5.76 31.89
N GLY A 228 -8.14 5.86 33.02
CA GLY A 228 -7.69 6.62 34.19
C GLY A 228 -6.34 6.12 34.75
N LYS A 229 -6.14 4.78 34.76
CA LYS A 229 -4.86 4.21 35.16
C LYS A 229 -3.72 4.56 34.18
N ILE A 230 -3.95 4.50 32.88
CA ILE A 230 -2.96 4.90 31.87
C ILE A 230 -2.67 6.41 32.02
N ALA A 231 -3.70 7.24 32.16
CA ALA A 231 -3.57 8.69 32.34
C ALA A 231 -2.64 9.04 33.49
N LEU A 232 -2.85 8.43 34.65
CA LEU A 232 -2.06 8.66 35.85
C LEU A 232 -0.58 8.32 35.67
N PHE A 233 -0.28 7.14 35.10
CA PHE A 233 1.11 6.67 34.95
C PHE A 233 1.83 7.26 33.74
N CYS A 234 1.08 7.67 32.73
CA CYS A 234 1.62 8.20 31.48
C CYS A 234 1.57 9.71 31.38
N ASP A 235 1.02 10.41 32.38
CA ASP A 235 0.97 11.86 32.47
C ASP A 235 0.31 12.51 31.24
N VAL A 236 -0.87 11.99 30.90
CA VAL A 236 -1.74 12.49 29.83
C VAL A 236 -3.15 12.65 30.36
N ARG A 237 -3.97 13.51 29.76
CA ARG A 237 -5.39 13.62 30.12
C ARG A 237 -6.12 12.32 29.77
N ILE A 238 -7.11 11.91 30.56
CA ILE A 238 -7.96 10.73 30.27
C ILE A 238 -8.55 10.81 28.86
N ALA A 239 -9.00 12.00 28.47
CA ALA A 239 -9.56 12.27 27.14
C ALA A 239 -8.56 12.03 26.01
N ASP A 240 -7.25 12.13 26.24
CA ASP A 240 -6.19 11.93 25.25
C ASP A 240 -5.75 10.47 25.13
N ILE A 241 -6.41 9.57 25.87
CA ILE A 241 -6.26 8.12 25.74
C ILE A 241 -7.35 7.61 24.80
N ILE A 242 -6.94 7.19 23.62
CA ILE A 242 -7.82 6.77 22.54
C ILE A 242 -7.86 5.25 22.48
N SER A 243 -9.04 4.69 22.63
CA SER A 243 -9.25 3.25 22.47
C SER A 243 -9.26 2.89 20.98
N ASN A 244 -8.47 1.88 20.62
CA ASN A 244 -8.39 1.32 19.26
C ASN A 244 -8.67 -0.20 19.35
N PRO A 245 -9.94 -0.62 19.40
CA PRO A 245 -10.31 -2.02 19.47
C PRO A 245 -10.14 -2.72 18.11
N ASP A 246 -10.24 -4.06 18.12
CA ASP A 246 -10.37 -4.83 16.88
C ASP A 246 -11.64 -4.42 16.12
N LEU A 247 -11.50 -4.18 14.83
CA LEU A 247 -12.58 -3.79 13.94
C LEU A 247 -12.68 -4.78 12.78
N ASP A 248 -13.87 -4.92 12.24
CA ASP A 248 -14.18 -5.75 11.07
C ASP A 248 -13.59 -5.21 9.75
N THR A 249 -13.25 -3.93 9.73
CA THR A 249 -12.53 -3.27 8.65
C THR A 249 -11.71 -2.09 9.16
N VAL A 250 -10.50 -1.92 8.63
CA VAL A 250 -9.62 -0.80 8.99
C VAL A 250 -10.21 0.56 8.61
N TYR A 251 -11.07 0.59 7.60
CA TYR A 251 -11.75 1.81 7.13
C TYR A 251 -12.78 2.37 8.14
N ALA A 252 -13.18 1.58 9.14
CA ALA A 252 -14.05 2.05 10.21
C ALA A 252 -13.31 2.83 11.31
N LEU A 253 -11.96 2.75 11.37
CA LEU A 253 -11.17 3.35 12.44
C LEU A 253 -11.27 4.89 12.51
N PRO A 254 -11.30 5.65 11.40
CA PRO A 254 -11.51 7.10 11.47
C PRO A 254 -12.79 7.45 12.24
N ARG A 255 -13.90 6.75 11.99
CA ARG A 255 -15.17 6.96 12.69
C ARG A 255 -15.09 6.64 14.19
N GLU A 256 -14.35 5.60 14.56
CA GLU A 256 -14.16 5.26 15.98
C GLU A 256 -13.31 6.31 16.71
N PHE A 257 -12.34 6.91 16.05
CA PHE A 257 -11.55 8.02 16.57
C PHE A 257 -12.40 9.31 16.68
N GLU A 258 -13.24 9.59 15.69
CA GLU A 258 -14.15 10.72 15.69
C GLU A 258 -15.11 10.67 16.88
N LYS A 259 -15.74 9.52 17.14
CA LYS A 259 -16.64 9.33 18.30
C LYS A 259 -15.98 9.63 19.65
N GLN A 260 -14.66 9.48 19.73
CA GLN A 260 -13.90 9.78 20.94
C GLN A 260 -13.41 11.25 20.98
N GLY A 261 -13.78 12.09 20.01
CA GLY A 261 -13.37 13.50 19.90
C GLY A 261 -11.85 13.65 19.68
N PHE A 262 -11.20 12.67 19.08
CA PHE A 262 -9.76 12.68 18.90
C PHE A 262 -9.32 13.79 17.94
N ALA A 263 -10.02 13.94 16.81
CA ALA A 263 -9.63 14.89 15.78
C ALA A 263 -9.76 16.33 16.26
N ASP A 264 -10.82 16.68 17.01
CA ASP A 264 -11.04 18.03 17.54
C ASP A 264 -9.91 18.41 18.50
N ARG A 265 -9.55 17.51 19.44
CA ARG A 265 -8.43 17.75 20.35
C ARG A 265 -7.07 17.80 19.66
N LEU A 266 -6.90 17.06 18.55
CA LEU A 266 -5.69 17.13 17.76
C LEU A 266 -5.56 18.49 17.06
N VAL A 267 -6.65 18.99 16.46
CA VAL A 267 -6.73 20.31 15.83
C VAL A 267 -6.44 21.40 16.88
N GLU A 268 -7.06 21.31 18.07
CA GLU A 268 -6.81 22.20 19.21
C GLU A 268 -5.31 22.22 19.61
N LYS A 269 -4.70 21.03 19.82
CA LYS A 269 -3.28 20.90 20.19
C LYS A 269 -2.32 21.44 19.12
N LEU A 270 -2.70 21.36 17.85
CA LEU A 270 -1.94 21.93 16.74
C LEU A 270 -2.16 23.44 16.59
N GLY A 271 -3.05 24.04 17.38
CA GLY A 271 -3.39 25.46 17.27
C GLY A 271 -3.98 25.82 15.91
N LEU A 272 -4.77 24.93 15.34
CA LEU A 272 -5.47 25.12 14.07
C LEU A 272 -6.93 25.51 14.32
N GLU A 273 -7.53 26.16 13.34
CA GLU A 273 -8.95 26.50 13.39
C GLU A 273 -9.80 25.24 13.26
N GLU A 274 -10.84 25.15 14.11
CA GLU A 274 -11.79 24.05 14.08
C GLU A 274 -12.63 24.10 12.80
N LYS A 275 -12.74 22.95 12.12
CA LYS A 275 -13.54 22.76 10.91
C LYS A 275 -14.40 21.51 11.07
N LEU A 276 -15.66 21.58 10.65
CA LEU A 276 -16.56 20.43 10.69
C LEU A 276 -16.14 19.35 9.69
N PRO A 277 -16.20 18.06 10.07
CA PRO A 277 -15.84 16.97 9.18
C PRO A 277 -16.91 16.72 8.10
N ASP A 278 -16.48 16.41 6.88
CA ASP A 278 -17.32 15.80 5.85
C ASP A 278 -16.83 14.37 5.58
N SER A 279 -17.47 13.42 6.25
CA SER A 279 -17.16 11.98 6.14
C SER A 279 -18.28 11.17 5.49
N LYS A 280 -19.36 11.80 5.03
CA LYS A 280 -20.59 11.12 4.57
C LYS A 280 -20.34 10.04 3.51
N GLU A 281 -19.55 10.35 2.50
CA GLU A 281 -19.25 9.40 1.42
C GLU A 281 -18.38 8.25 1.92
N TRP A 282 -17.36 8.54 2.73
CA TRP A 282 -16.52 7.53 3.36
C TRP A 282 -17.35 6.58 4.23
N ASP A 283 -18.18 7.12 5.11
CA ASP A 283 -19.03 6.34 6.02
C ASP A 283 -20.02 5.46 5.26
N ARG A 284 -20.58 5.97 4.15
CA ARG A 284 -21.43 5.17 3.26
C ARG A 284 -20.71 3.94 2.71
N PHE A 285 -19.49 4.10 2.20
CA PHE A 285 -18.71 2.97 1.68
C PHE A 285 -18.29 1.99 2.78
N VAL A 286 -17.93 2.49 3.97
CA VAL A 286 -17.63 1.65 5.13
C VAL A 286 -18.85 0.80 5.51
N GLU A 287 -20.07 1.36 5.51
CA GLU A 287 -21.28 0.57 5.77
C GLU A 287 -21.52 -0.50 4.69
N VAL A 288 -21.19 -0.26 3.42
CA VAL A 288 -21.27 -1.28 2.37
C VAL A 288 -20.25 -2.40 2.59
N ILE A 289 -19.00 -2.08 2.95
CA ILE A 289 -17.99 -3.11 3.28
C ILE A 289 -18.51 -4.01 4.42
N ARG A 290 -19.23 -3.45 5.39
CA ARG A 290 -19.74 -4.19 6.55
C ARG A 290 -21.03 -4.95 6.27
N LYS A 291 -21.95 -4.38 5.50
CA LYS A 291 -23.33 -4.84 5.36
C LYS A 291 -23.81 -4.97 3.91
N GLY A 292 -22.93 -4.83 2.93
CA GLY A 292 -23.28 -4.95 1.50
C GLY A 292 -23.77 -6.34 1.13
N LYS A 293 -24.31 -6.45 -0.08
CA LYS A 293 -24.81 -7.73 -0.62
C LYS A 293 -23.67 -8.75 -0.69
N THR A 294 -23.90 -9.91 -0.11
CA THR A 294 -22.98 -11.06 -0.12
C THR A 294 -23.26 -12.01 -1.29
N GLY A 295 -22.41 -13.02 -1.46
CA GLY A 295 -22.61 -14.09 -2.47
C GLY A 295 -21.66 -14.00 -3.67
N THR A 296 -20.94 -12.88 -3.86
CA THR A 296 -19.89 -12.79 -4.88
C THR A 296 -18.58 -13.29 -4.29
N LYS A 297 -18.07 -14.41 -4.77
CA LYS A 297 -16.79 -14.99 -4.36
C LYS A 297 -15.73 -14.73 -5.41
N VAL A 298 -14.58 -14.19 -5.01
CA VAL A 298 -13.45 -13.89 -5.90
C VAL A 298 -12.26 -14.75 -5.54
N GLY A 299 -11.82 -15.60 -6.47
CA GLY A 299 -10.62 -16.42 -6.31
C GLY A 299 -9.36 -15.62 -6.60
N ILE A 300 -8.42 -15.51 -5.65
CA ILE A 300 -7.08 -14.95 -5.91
C ILE A 300 -6.09 -16.10 -6.05
N VAL A 301 -5.59 -16.31 -7.28
CA VAL A 301 -4.68 -17.41 -7.62
C VAL A 301 -3.24 -16.98 -7.36
N GLY A 302 -2.83 -17.06 -6.10
CA GLY A 302 -1.54 -16.58 -5.60
C GLY A 302 -0.50 -17.71 -5.43
N LYS A 303 0.77 -17.31 -5.26
CA LYS A 303 1.88 -18.23 -4.96
C LYS A 303 2.57 -17.95 -3.62
N TYR A 304 2.31 -16.82 -3.00
CA TYR A 304 2.85 -16.41 -1.72
C TYR A 304 1.83 -16.54 -0.58
N ILE A 305 0.94 -17.53 -0.68
CA ILE A 305 -0.17 -17.69 0.27
C ILE A 305 0.31 -18.35 1.56
N ASP A 306 1.29 -19.27 1.46
CA ASP A 306 1.78 -20.05 2.59
C ASP A 306 3.23 -19.72 2.93
N SER A 307 3.51 -19.50 4.22
CA SER A 307 4.85 -19.42 4.81
C SER A 307 4.90 -20.37 6.01
N GLY A 308 5.31 -21.62 5.77
CA GLY A 308 5.26 -22.66 6.78
C GLY A 308 3.81 -22.93 7.23
N ASP A 309 3.54 -22.83 8.53
CA ASP A 309 2.21 -23.07 9.12
C ASP A 309 1.29 -21.81 9.11
N PHE A 310 1.74 -20.69 8.53
CA PHE A 310 1.00 -19.44 8.52
C PHE A 310 0.64 -18.99 7.10
N SER A 311 -0.53 -18.38 6.96
CA SER A 311 -0.97 -17.75 5.71
C SER A 311 -0.46 -16.30 5.63
N LEU A 312 0.18 -15.94 4.51
CA LEU A 312 0.71 -14.60 4.24
C LEU A 312 -0.28 -13.82 3.36
N THR A 313 -1.31 -13.25 3.97
CA THR A 313 -2.29 -12.41 3.26
C THR A 313 -1.68 -11.09 2.78
N ASP A 314 -0.73 -10.54 3.51
CA ASP A 314 -0.11 -9.23 3.25
C ASP A 314 0.68 -9.16 1.92
N ALA A 315 1.03 -10.30 1.32
CA ALA A 315 1.72 -10.33 0.03
C ALA A 315 0.87 -9.84 -1.16
N TYR A 316 -0.45 -9.73 -0.99
CA TYR A 316 -1.42 -9.31 -2.01
C TYR A 316 -2.45 -8.31 -1.47
N ILE A 317 -2.10 -7.56 -0.43
CA ILE A 317 -3.04 -6.67 0.26
C ILE A 317 -3.68 -5.64 -0.67
N SER A 318 -2.94 -5.10 -1.66
CA SER A 318 -3.48 -4.13 -2.60
C SER A 318 -4.52 -4.73 -3.54
N VAL A 319 -4.35 -5.99 -3.94
CA VAL A 319 -5.35 -6.71 -4.76
C VAL A 319 -6.62 -6.94 -3.95
N GLU A 320 -6.47 -7.40 -2.71
CA GLU A 320 -7.59 -7.62 -1.79
C GLU A 320 -8.38 -6.32 -1.53
N GLU A 321 -7.68 -5.23 -1.22
CA GLU A 321 -8.30 -3.94 -0.99
C GLU A 321 -8.96 -3.37 -2.27
N ALA A 322 -8.36 -3.55 -3.45
CA ALA A 322 -8.96 -3.12 -4.71
C ALA A 322 -10.27 -3.87 -5.02
N VAL A 323 -10.35 -5.17 -4.68
CA VAL A 323 -11.61 -5.96 -4.76
C VAL A 323 -12.66 -5.38 -3.81
N ARG A 324 -12.28 -5.06 -2.56
CA ARG A 324 -13.19 -4.45 -1.58
C ARG A 324 -13.67 -3.06 -2.00
N HIS A 325 -12.79 -2.22 -2.54
CA HIS A 325 -13.14 -0.89 -3.03
C HIS A 325 -14.13 -0.97 -4.20
N ALA A 326 -13.86 -1.84 -5.17
CA ALA A 326 -14.76 -2.07 -6.30
C ALA A 326 -16.11 -2.63 -5.83
N GLY A 327 -16.09 -3.60 -4.91
CA GLY A 327 -17.28 -4.14 -4.27
C GLY A 327 -18.09 -3.04 -3.57
N ALA A 328 -17.46 -2.20 -2.77
CA ALA A 328 -18.11 -1.11 -2.05
C ALA A 328 -18.81 -0.12 -3.02
N LYS A 329 -18.18 0.19 -4.15
CA LYS A 329 -18.77 1.05 -5.20
C LYS A 329 -20.03 0.44 -5.81
N LEU A 330 -20.08 -0.90 -5.92
CA LEU A 330 -21.20 -1.67 -6.47
C LEU A 330 -22.25 -2.09 -5.42
N GLY A 331 -22.08 -1.72 -4.15
CA GLY A 331 -22.98 -2.14 -3.08
C GLY A 331 -22.76 -3.61 -2.62
N LEU A 332 -21.62 -4.19 -2.95
CA LEU A 332 -21.27 -5.60 -2.70
C LEU A 332 -20.29 -5.73 -1.54
N ARG A 333 -20.40 -6.84 -0.82
CA ARG A 333 -19.43 -7.35 0.13
C ARG A 333 -18.82 -8.65 -0.41
N PRO A 334 -17.76 -8.59 -1.24
CA PRO A 334 -17.15 -9.77 -1.81
C PRO A 334 -16.48 -10.64 -0.75
N GLU A 335 -16.51 -11.95 -0.98
CA GLU A 335 -15.72 -12.94 -0.26
C GLU A 335 -14.47 -13.27 -1.08
N ILE A 336 -13.29 -13.22 -0.45
CA ILE A 336 -12.02 -13.58 -1.10
C ILE A 336 -11.71 -15.03 -0.79
N VAL A 337 -11.49 -15.81 -1.85
CA VAL A 337 -11.08 -17.22 -1.79
C VAL A 337 -9.63 -17.31 -2.24
N TRP A 338 -8.75 -17.70 -1.35
CA TRP A 338 -7.33 -17.90 -1.68
C TRP A 338 -7.13 -19.23 -2.39
N VAL A 339 -6.57 -19.19 -3.61
CA VAL A 339 -6.29 -20.36 -4.43
C VAL A 339 -4.78 -20.52 -4.58
N ASN A 340 -4.21 -21.59 -4.00
CA ASN A 340 -2.79 -21.84 -4.08
C ASN A 340 -2.37 -22.35 -5.47
N SER A 341 -1.60 -21.55 -6.21
CA SER A 341 -1.14 -21.90 -7.56
C SER A 341 -0.15 -23.06 -7.62
N LYS A 342 0.42 -23.52 -6.50
CA LYS A 342 1.29 -24.70 -6.45
C LYS A 342 0.50 -26.01 -6.50
N GLY A 343 -0.78 -26.00 -6.12
CA GLY A 343 -1.66 -27.14 -6.13
C GLY A 343 -3.11 -26.68 -6.00
N ILE A 344 -3.79 -26.50 -7.14
CA ILE A 344 -5.18 -26.04 -7.16
C ILE A 344 -6.08 -27.21 -6.74
N GLU A 345 -6.83 -27.02 -5.66
CA GLU A 345 -7.80 -28.01 -5.19
C GLU A 345 -8.87 -28.28 -6.24
N LYS A 346 -9.19 -29.57 -6.44
CA LYS A 346 -10.17 -29.99 -7.44
C LYS A 346 -11.55 -29.37 -7.13
N GLY A 347 -12.06 -28.59 -8.08
CA GLY A 347 -13.41 -28.00 -7.99
C GLY A 347 -13.46 -26.59 -7.40
N ILE A 348 -12.41 -26.08 -6.76
CA ILE A 348 -12.40 -24.75 -6.12
C ILE A 348 -12.75 -23.61 -7.11
N LEU A 349 -12.32 -23.75 -8.38
CA LEU A 349 -12.61 -22.77 -9.43
C LEU A 349 -14.09 -22.75 -9.86
N ASN A 350 -14.86 -23.78 -9.55
CA ASN A 350 -16.31 -23.82 -9.81
C ASN A 350 -17.11 -23.10 -8.71
N GLU A 351 -16.48 -22.79 -7.58
CA GLU A 351 -17.14 -22.18 -6.42
C GLU A 351 -17.01 -20.65 -6.40
N VAL A 352 -16.24 -20.07 -7.35
CA VAL A 352 -15.99 -18.64 -7.42
C VAL A 352 -16.72 -17.99 -8.59
N SER A 353 -17.08 -16.71 -8.43
CA SER A 353 -17.72 -15.89 -9.44
C SER A 353 -16.74 -15.32 -10.48
N GLY A 354 -15.46 -15.40 -10.20
CA GLY A 354 -14.36 -14.96 -11.06
C GLY A 354 -13.02 -15.15 -10.38
N ILE A 355 -11.94 -15.10 -11.16
CA ILE A 355 -10.58 -15.24 -10.64
C ILE A 355 -9.68 -14.05 -10.98
N ILE A 356 -8.78 -13.73 -10.06
CA ILE A 356 -7.69 -12.77 -10.25
C ILE A 356 -6.36 -13.54 -10.20
N VAL A 357 -5.52 -13.35 -11.21
CA VAL A 357 -4.14 -13.83 -11.20
C VAL A 357 -3.22 -12.64 -10.98
N PRO A 358 -2.68 -12.46 -9.76
CA PRO A 358 -1.89 -11.29 -9.39
C PRO A 358 -0.47 -11.37 -9.94
N GLY A 359 0.26 -10.26 -9.81
CA GLY A 359 1.67 -10.12 -10.07
C GLY A 359 2.55 -11.08 -9.27
N GLY A 360 3.84 -11.05 -9.52
CA GLY A 360 4.86 -11.85 -8.82
C GLY A 360 6.09 -12.10 -9.68
N PHE A 361 7.13 -12.70 -9.09
CA PHE A 361 8.42 -12.99 -9.73
C PHE A 361 8.79 -14.46 -9.58
N GLY A 362 9.59 -14.98 -10.54
CA GLY A 362 10.15 -16.33 -10.51
C GLY A 362 9.19 -17.46 -10.88
N SER A 363 9.70 -18.68 -10.99
CA SER A 363 9.07 -19.82 -11.64
C SER A 363 8.02 -20.58 -10.83
N THR A 364 7.96 -20.39 -9.52
CA THR A 364 7.08 -21.17 -8.63
C THR A 364 5.61 -20.91 -8.93
N GLY A 365 4.79 -21.98 -9.09
CA GLY A 365 3.34 -21.91 -9.25
C GLY A 365 2.85 -21.40 -10.62
N ILE A 366 3.72 -21.24 -11.61
CA ILE A 366 3.38 -20.69 -12.93
C ILE A 366 2.42 -21.60 -13.70
N GLU A 367 2.67 -22.91 -13.75
CA GLU A 367 1.80 -23.84 -14.47
C GLU A 367 0.41 -23.92 -13.85
N GLY A 368 0.31 -23.80 -12.53
CA GLY A 368 -1.00 -23.69 -11.87
C GLY A 368 -1.75 -22.42 -12.26
N LYS A 369 -1.07 -21.26 -12.35
CA LYS A 369 -1.67 -20.02 -12.87
C LYS A 369 -2.16 -20.21 -14.31
N ILE A 370 -1.33 -20.79 -15.20
CA ILE A 370 -1.69 -21.08 -16.59
C ILE A 370 -2.93 -21.98 -16.66
N ASN A 371 -2.98 -23.03 -15.83
CA ASN A 371 -4.14 -23.95 -15.78
C ASN A 371 -5.42 -23.27 -15.26
N ALA A 372 -5.32 -22.37 -14.25
CA ALA A 372 -6.45 -21.58 -13.78
C ALA A 372 -6.98 -20.62 -14.86
N ILE A 373 -6.08 -19.99 -15.61
CA ILE A 373 -6.43 -19.11 -16.72
C ILE A 373 -7.09 -19.88 -17.86
N LYS A 374 -6.55 -21.06 -18.21
CA LYS A 374 -7.16 -21.96 -19.18
C LYS A 374 -8.59 -22.33 -18.78
N PHE A 375 -8.77 -22.73 -17.51
CA PHE A 375 -10.09 -23.04 -16.98
C PHE A 375 -11.05 -21.84 -17.11
N ALA A 376 -10.60 -20.65 -16.75
CA ALA A 376 -11.42 -19.44 -16.85
C ALA A 376 -11.82 -19.15 -18.30
N ARG A 377 -10.88 -19.22 -19.24
CA ARG A 377 -11.13 -18.98 -20.67
C ARG A 377 -12.12 -20.01 -21.27
N GLU A 378 -11.98 -21.29 -20.92
CA GLU A 378 -12.79 -22.37 -21.49
C GLU A 378 -14.19 -22.48 -20.87
N ASN A 379 -14.40 -21.94 -19.66
CA ASN A 379 -15.66 -22.01 -18.93
C ASN A 379 -16.36 -20.64 -18.79
N ASP A 380 -15.93 -19.64 -19.55
CA ASP A 380 -16.49 -18.28 -19.52
C ASP A 380 -16.50 -17.65 -18.10
N LEU A 381 -15.54 -18.07 -17.24
CA LEU A 381 -15.39 -17.55 -15.89
C LEU A 381 -14.66 -16.21 -15.92
N PRO A 382 -15.23 -15.12 -15.36
CA PRO A 382 -14.55 -13.82 -15.28
C PRO A 382 -13.10 -13.91 -14.80
N PHE A 383 -12.19 -13.32 -15.56
CA PHE A 383 -10.75 -13.33 -15.33
C PHE A 383 -10.15 -11.92 -15.36
N LEU A 384 -9.32 -11.62 -14.37
CA LEU A 384 -8.47 -10.42 -14.30
C LEU A 384 -7.02 -10.83 -14.09
N GLY A 385 -6.13 -10.50 -15.04
CA GLY A 385 -4.69 -10.72 -14.94
C GLY A 385 -3.93 -9.42 -14.64
N LEU A 386 -3.01 -9.44 -13.67
CA LEU A 386 -2.20 -8.29 -13.27
C LEU A 386 -0.72 -8.62 -13.44
N CYS A 387 0.03 -7.82 -14.21
CA CYS A 387 1.47 -7.95 -14.44
C CYS A 387 1.85 -9.38 -14.90
N LEU A 388 2.40 -10.22 -14.02
CA LEU A 388 2.64 -11.65 -14.30
C LEU A 388 1.35 -12.38 -14.73
N GLY A 389 0.18 -11.92 -14.26
CA GLY A 389 -1.11 -12.45 -14.66
C GLY A 389 -1.41 -12.21 -16.15
N LEU A 390 -1.08 -11.06 -16.70
CA LEU A 390 -1.13 -10.81 -18.14
C LEU A 390 -0.12 -11.71 -18.88
N GLN A 391 1.12 -11.79 -18.41
CA GLN A 391 2.15 -12.61 -19.04
C GLN A 391 1.76 -14.09 -19.10
N THR A 392 1.22 -14.64 -18.00
CA THR A 392 0.74 -16.03 -17.96
C THR A 392 -0.53 -16.24 -18.82
N ALA A 393 -1.37 -15.23 -18.99
CA ALA A 393 -2.51 -15.30 -19.93
C ALA A 393 -2.05 -15.33 -21.38
N VAL A 394 -1.03 -14.55 -21.74
CA VAL A 394 -0.42 -14.61 -23.09
C VAL A 394 0.24 -15.97 -23.33
N ILE A 395 0.95 -16.54 -22.35
CA ILE A 395 1.55 -17.88 -22.45
C ILE A 395 0.46 -18.95 -22.63
N GLU A 396 -0.62 -18.89 -21.85
CA GLU A 396 -1.77 -19.81 -21.96
C GLU A 396 -2.36 -19.74 -23.36
N PHE A 397 -2.68 -18.52 -23.84
CA PHE A 397 -3.28 -18.30 -25.14
C PHE A 397 -2.38 -18.76 -26.29
N ALA A 398 -1.09 -18.48 -26.20
CA ALA A 398 -0.09 -18.92 -27.18
C ALA A 398 -0.02 -20.44 -27.28
N ARG A 399 -0.03 -21.14 -26.13
CA ARG A 399 0.02 -22.62 -26.10
C ARG A 399 -1.26 -23.26 -26.61
N ASN A 400 -2.40 -22.84 -26.10
CA ASN A 400 -3.66 -23.57 -26.26
C ASN A 400 -4.54 -23.05 -27.39
N VAL A 401 -4.38 -21.81 -27.83
CA VAL A 401 -5.15 -21.20 -28.94
C VAL A 401 -4.31 -21.02 -30.19
N CYS A 402 -3.06 -20.53 -30.07
CA CYS A 402 -2.17 -20.35 -31.20
C CYS A 402 -1.40 -21.62 -31.59
N GLY A 403 -1.39 -22.66 -30.76
CA GLY A 403 -0.69 -23.92 -31.02
C GLY A 403 0.85 -23.82 -30.90
N LEU A 404 1.36 -22.79 -30.23
CA LEU A 404 2.79 -22.59 -29.99
C LEU A 404 3.28 -23.48 -28.83
N THR A 405 3.56 -24.74 -29.13
CA THR A 405 3.99 -25.71 -28.13
C THR A 405 5.22 -25.21 -27.38
N GLY A 406 5.16 -25.27 -26.02
CA GLY A 406 6.26 -24.84 -25.16
C GLY A 406 6.46 -23.31 -25.09
N ALA A 407 5.52 -22.50 -25.57
CA ALA A 407 5.57 -21.04 -25.41
C ALA A 407 5.72 -20.67 -23.92
N HIS A 408 6.64 -19.75 -23.61
CA HIS A 408 6.98 -19.38 -22.25
C HIS A 408 7.57 -17.96 -22.15
N SER A 409 7.82 -17.52 -20.92
CA SER A 409 8.66 -16.37 -20.61
C SER A 409 10.13 -16.79 -20.48
N THR A 410 11.05 -15.98 -21.01
CA THR A 410 12.51 -16.18 -20.83
C THR A 410 12.97 -15.98 -19.38
N GLU A 411 12.16 -15.37 -18.51
CA GLU A 411 12.39 -15.33 -17.06
C GLU A 411 12.36 -16.74 -16.46
N ILE A 412 11.47 -17.59 -16.97
CA ILE A 412 11.13 -18.88 -16.37
C ILE A 412 11.82 -20.02 -17.11
N ASP A 413 11.76 -19.99 -18.43
CA ASP A 413 12.48 -20.91 -19.32
C ASP A 413 13.33 -20.13 -20.34
N PRO A 414 14.61 -19.84 -20.00
CA PRO A 414 15.51 -19.12 -20.91
C PRO A 414 15.81 -19.84 -22.23
N LYS A 415 15.43 -21.13 -22.35
CA LYS A 415 15.67 -21.98 -23.53
C LYS A 415 14.39 -22.21 -24.35
N THR A 416 13.28 -21.60 -24.01
CA THR A 416 12.04 -21.76 -24.77
C THR A 416 12.23 -21.40 -26.23
N LYS A 417 11.67 -22.20 -27.14
CA LYS A 417 11.68 -21.94 -28.59
C LYS A 417 10.65 -20.86 -28.99
N ASN A 418 9.66 -20.61 -28.14
CA ASN A 418 8.61 -19.64 -28.36
C ASN A 418 8.57 -18.66 -27.18
N PRO A 419 9.51 -17.69 -27.10
CA PRO A 419 9.60 -16.70 -26.03
C PRO A 419 8.53 -15.60 -26.21
N VAL A 420 7.26 -15.95 -25.96
CA VAL A 420 6.13 -15.01 -26.11
C VAL A 420 6.13 -13.88 -25.09
N VAL A 421 6.91 -14.05 -24.02
CA VAL A 421 7.26 -13.02 -23.04
C VAL A 421 8.78 -12.99 -22.92
N ASP A 422 9.39 -11.83 -23.13
CA ASP A 422 10.85 -11.66 -23.11
C ASP A 422 11.26 -10.40 -22.33
N ILE A 423 12.55 -10.39 -21.96
CA ILE A 423 13.13 -9.24 -21.27
C ILE A 423 13.22 -8.02 -22.19
N LEU A 424 12.85 -6.85 -21.68
CA LEU A 424 13.05 -5.59 -22.39
C LEU A 424 14.52 -5.43 -22.81
N PRO A 425 14.81 -4.99 -24.05
CA PRO A 425 16.18 -4.79 -24.52
C PRO A 425 17.00 -3.88 -23.59
N GLU A 426 16.36 -2.86 -23.03
CA GLU A 426 16.95 -1.89 -22.11
C GLU A 426 17.31 -2.51 -20.74
N GLN A 427 16.72 -3.66 -20.41
CA GLN A 427 16.94 -4.40 -19.15
C GLN A 427 18.02 -5.49 -19.24
N LYS A 428 18.53 -5.80 -20.44
CA LYS A 428 19.47 -6.92 -20.65
C LYS A 428 20.83 -6.74 -19.99
N ASN A 429 21.29 -5.51 -19.80
CA ASN A 429 22.63 -5.18 -19.27
C ASN A 429 22.60 -4.58 -17.86
N VAL A 430 21.51 -4.74 -17.12
CA VAL A 430 21.36 -4.17 -15.77
C VAL A 430 22.06 -5.08 -14.74
N SER A 431 23.14 -4.58 -14.11
CA SER A 431 23.88 -5.26 -13.04
C SER A 431 23.27 -5.03 -11.66
N GLU A 432 22.84 -3.80 -11.37
CA GLU A 432 22.14 -3.46 -10.13
C GLU A 432 20.65 -3.74 -10.26
N LYS A 433 20.09 -4.55 -9.35
CA LYS A 433 18.69 -5.00 -9.46
C LYS A 433 17.69 -4.10 -8.78
N GLY A 434 18.07 -3.33 -7.76
CA GLY A 434 17.18 -2.38 -7.09
C GLY A 434 16.89 -1.16 -7.96
N ALA A 435 15.64 -0.68 -7.97
CA ALA A 435 15.17 0.52 -8.68
C ALA A 435 15.50 0.59 -10.18
N THR A 436 15.62 -0.55 -10.86
CA THR A 436 16.03 -0.63 -12.28
C THR A 436 15.01 -1.30 -13.20
N MET A 437 13.87 -1.73 -12.68
CA MET A 437 12.73 -2.22 -13.46
C MET A 437 12.04 -1.05 -14.19
N ARG A 438 11.04 -1.34 -15.01
CA ARG A 438 10.04 -0.35 -15.42
C ARG A 438 9.18 -0.07 -14.20
N LEU A 439 9.44 1.07 -13.54
CA LEU A 439 8.89 1.47 -12.25
C LEU A 439 8.14 2.79 -12.33
N GLY A 440 7.01 2.86 -11.64
CA GLY A 440 6.19 4.08 -11.57
C GLY A 440 5.12 4.14 -12.63
N THR A 441 4.55 5.33 -12.82
CA THR A 441 3.43 5.55 -13.71
C THR A 441 3.87 5.72 -15.16
N TYR A 442 3.24 4.96 -16.06
CA TYR A 442 3.41 5.07 -17.51
C TYR A 442 2.07 5.23 -18.21
N PRO A 443 2.05 6.00 -19.33
CA PRO A 443 0.86 6.15 -20.15
C PRO A 443 0.60 4.90 -21.00
N ALA A 444 -0.68 4.57 -21.17
CA ALA A 444 -1.15 3.59 -22.15
C ALA A 444 -2.30 4.17 -22.96
N VAL A 445 -2.26 3.94 -24.28
CA VAL A 445 -3.30 4.36 -25.23
C VAL A 445 -4.30 3.24 -25.36
N LEU A 446 -5.55 3.47 -24.95
CA LEU A 446 -6.62 2.48 -25.04
C LEU A 446 -7.25 2.48 -26.43
N LYS A 447 -7.59 1.27 -26.89
CA LYS A 447 -8.31 1.06 -28.15
C LYS A 447 -9.80 1.31 -27.93
N SER A 448 -10.39 2.17 -28.76
CA SER A 448 -11.82 2.50 -28.69
C SER A 448 -12.71 1.30 -28.95
N GLY A 449 -13.82 1.23 -28.21
CA GLY A 449 -14.83 0.16 -28.31
C GLY A 449 -14.46 -1.11 -27.56
N THR A 450 -13.41 -1.08 -26.73
CA THR A 450 -13.02 -2.20 -25.86
C THR A 450 -13.73 -2.12 -24.50
N ASN A 451 -13.89 -3.27 -23.81
CA ASN A 451 -14.45 -3.31 -22.47
C ASN A 451 -13.60 -2.47 -21.50
N ILE A 452 -12.27 -2.57 -21.60
CA ILE A 452 -11.34 -1.86 -20.74
C ILE A 452 -11.50 -0.34 -20.91
N GLU A 453 -11.60 0.18 -22.15
CA GLU A 453 -11.91 1.60 -22.36
C GLU A 453 -13.20 2.00 -21.65
N GLY A 454 -14.26 1.17 -21.79
CA GLY A 454 -15.55 1.37 -21.14
C GLY A 454 -15.45 1.51 -19.62
N PHE A 455 -14.62 0.69 -18.96
CA PHE A 455 -14.44 0.73 -17.50
C PHE A 455 -13.75 2.02 -17.05
N TYR A 456 -12.69 2.44 -17.73
CA TYR A 456 -12.00 3.69 -17.43
C TYR A 456 -12.90 4.90 -17.68
N LYS A 457 -13.68 4.89 -18.77
CA LYS A 457 -14.65 5.95 -19.09
C LYS A 457 -15.75 6.05 -18.02
N THR A 458 -16.29 4.92 -17.57
CA THR A 458 -17.36 4.87 -16.56
C THR A 458 -16.93 5.53 -15.24
N LEU A 459 -15.67 5.39 -14.86
CA LEU A 459 -15.13 6.00 -13.64
C LEU A 459 -14.43 7.36 -13.87
N GLY A 460 -14.49 7.91 -15.09
CA GLY A 460 -13.89 9.21 -15.40
C GLY A 460 -12.36 9.24 -15.29
N ARG A 461 -11.70 8.11 -15.60
CA ARG A 461 -10.25 7.95 -15.49
C ARG A 461 -9.52 7.91 -16.85
N LEU A 462 -10.14 8.47 -17.89
CA LEU A 462 -9.54 8.64 -19.21
C LEU A 462 -9.13 10.10 -19.42
N ASP A 463 -7.92 10.30 -19.93
CA ASP A 463 -7.47 11.58 -20.50
C ASP A 463 -7.42 11.41 -22.03
N GLY A 464 -8.50 11.82 -22.71
CA GLY A 464 -8.73 11.45 -24.11
C GLY A 464 -8.93 9.93 -24.24
N ASN A 465 -7.94 9.24 -24.78
CA ASN A 465 -7.86 7.77 -24.82
C ASN A 465 -6.66 7.21 -24.05
N VAL A 466 -6.01 8.04 -23.23
CA VAL A 466 -4.82 7.68 -22.45
C VAL A 466 -5.20 7.39 -20.99
N VAL A 467 -4.60 6.37 -20.44
CA VAL A 467 -4.63 6.03 -19.02
C VAL A 467 -3.22 5.99 -18.47
N HIS A 468 -3.11 6.19 -17.15
CA HIS A 468 -1.83 6.23 -16.47
C HIS A 468 -1.84 5.25 -15.32
N GLU A 469 -1.07 4.16 -15.42
CA GLU A 469 -1.01 3.10 -14.41
C GLU A 469 0.42 2.86 -13.94
N ARG A 470 0.57 2.31 -12.71
CA ARG A 470 1.88 1.99 -12.11
C ARG A 470 2.38 0.65 -12.61
N HIS A 471 3.69 0.56 -12.84
CA HIS A 471 4.39 -0.62 -13.33
C HIS A 471 5.50 -1.05 -12.38
N ARG A 472 5.76 -2.37 -12.35
CA ARG A 472 6.87 -3.00 -11.63
C ARG A 472 7.25 -4.31 -12.30
N HIS A 473 7.97 -4.25 -13.41
CA HIS A 473 8.36 -5.46 -14.17
C HIS A 473 9.57 -5.22 -15.08
N ARG A 474 10.19 -6.32 -15.57
CA ARG A 474 11.30 -6.33 -16.54
C ARG A 474 10.94 -7.01 -17.84
N TYR A 475 9.91 -7.87 -17.83
CA TYR A 475 9.50 -8.70 -18.94
C TYR A 475 8.22 -8.17 -19.55
N GLU A 476 8.11 -8.30 -20.87
CA GLU A 476 7.01 -7.78 -21.67
C GLU A 476 6.55 -8.83 -22.69
N VAL A 477 5.35 -8.64 -23.26
CA VAL A 477 4.90 -9.45 -24.41
C VAL A 477 5.81 -9.17 -25.59
N ASN A 478 6.43 -10.24 -26.13
CA ASN A 478 7.41 -10.12 -27.20
C ASN A 478 6.76 -9.69 -28.51
N PRO A 479 7.20 -8.56 -29.12
CA PRO A 479 6.64 -8.03 -30.36
C PRO A 479 6.63 -9.03 -31.53
N ASP A 480 7.59 -9.96 -31.59
CA ASP A 480 7.67 -10.96 -32.65
C ASP A 480 6.43 -11.87 -32.71
N PHE A 481 5.69 -11.98 -31.62
CA PHE A 481 4.49 -12.81 -31.51
C PHE A 481 3.18 -12.01 -31.57
N HIS A 482 3.22 -10.68 -31.62
CA HIS A 482 2.00 -9.85 -31.63
C HIS A 482 1.03 -10.24 -32.73
N LYS A 483 1.54 -10.43 -33.97
CA LYS A 483 0.73 -10.76 -35.13
C LYS A 483 -0.06 -12.06 -34.93
N ILE A 484 0.60 -13.14 -34.53
CA ILE A 484 -0.05 -14.44 -34.37
C ILE A 484 -1.08 -14.43 -33.23
N LEU A 485 -0.81 -13.71 -32.13
CA LEU A 485 -1.72 -13.57 -31.01
C LEU A 485 -3.01 -12.84 -31.45
N GLN A 486 -2.88 -11.72 -32.18
CA GLN A 486 -4.01 -10.94 -32.68
C GLN A 486 -4.82 -11.68 -33.76
N GLU A 487 -4.17 -12.38 -34.70
CA GLU A 487 -4.83 -13.17 -35.73
C GLU A 487 -5.68 -14.31 -35.14
N ARG A 488 -5.34 -14.77 -33.94
CA ARG A 488 -6.08 -15.81 -33.20
C ARG A 488 -7.14 -15.25 -32.25
N GLY A 489 -7.32 -13.91 -32.22
CA GLY A 489 -8.44 -13.26 -31.54
C GLY A 489 -8.09 -12.60 -30.19
N LEU A 490 -6.81 -12.58 -29.77
CA LEU A 490 -6.40 -11.78 -28.62
C LEU A 490 -6.40 -10.31 -28.99
N VAL A 491 -7.18 -9.49 -28.31
CA VAL A 491 -7.23 -8.05 -28.57
C VAL A 491 -6.23 -7.34 -27.67
N PHE A 492 -5.32 -6.58 -28.26
CA PHE A 492 -4.50 -5.61 -27.53
C PHE A 492 -5.36 -4.35 -27.34
N SER A 493 -6.01 -4.28 -26.18
CA SER A 493 -6.94 -3.21 -25.85
C SER A 493 -6.26 -1.95 -25.32
N GLY A 494 -4.95 -2.01 -25.08
CA GLY A 494 -4.12 -0.85 -24.78
C GLY A 494 -2.65 -1.14 -25.05
N THR A 495 -1.95 -0.10 -25.55
CA THR A 495 -0.51 -0.18 -25.86
C THR A 495 0.22 1.03 -25.32
N SER A 496 1.55 0.95 -25.21
CA SER A 496 2.39 2.14 -25.03
C SER A 496 2.13 3.16 -26.15
N PRO A 497 2.41 4.47 -25.96
CA PRO A 497 2.13 5.51 -26.96
C PRO A 497 2.81 5.28 -28.32
N ASP A 498 3.95 4.58 -28.35
CA ASP A 498 4.66 4.17 -29.56
C ASP A 498 4.09 2.88 -30.18
N GLY A 499 3.09 2.25 -29.56
CA GLY A 499 2.47 1.01 -30.01
C GLY A 499 3.30 -0.26 -29.82
N ARG A 500 4.51 -0.16 -29.23
CA ARG A 500 5.47 -1.27 -29.13
C ARG A 500 5.12 -2.25 -28.02
N LEU A 501 4.69 -1.76 -26.85
CA LEU A 501 4.44 -2.58 -25.67
C LEU A 501 2.93 -2.82 -25.49
N VAL A 502 2.59 -4.03 -25.08
CA VAL A 502 1.20 -4.43 -24.81
C VAL A 502 0.90 -4.16 -23.34
N GLU A 503 0.06 -3.18 -23.09
CA GLU A 503 -0.32 -2.76 -21.74
C GLU A 503 -1.59 -3.42 -21.23
N PHE A 504 -2.53 -3.69 -22.15
CA PHE A 504 -3.82 -4.32 -21.84
C PHE A 504 -4.20 -5.31 -22.93
N ILE A 505 -4.80 -6.43 -22.49
CA ILE A 505 -5.40 -7.44 -23.39
C ILE A 505 -6.81 -7.78 -22.96
N GLU A 506 -7.65 -8.18 -23.93
CA GLU A 506 -8.97 -8.74 -23.67
C GLU A 506 -9.40 -9.77 -24.73
N LEU A 507 -10.34 -10.65 -24.36
CA LEU A 507 -11.06 -11.53 -25.27
C LEU A 507 -12.50 -11.03 -25.42
N PRO A 508 -12.88 -10.45 -26.58
CA PRO A 508 -14.19 -9.78 -26.75
C PRO A 508 -15.39 -10.71 -26.63
N ASN A 509 -15.21 -12.00 -26.97
CA ASN A 509 -16.28 -13.01 -26.95
C ASN A 509 -16.39 -13.75 -25.62
N HIS A 510 -15.63 -13.36 -24.60
CA HIS A 510 -15.67 -13.89 -23.26
C HIS A 510 -16.41 -12.94 -22.33
N LYS A 511 -17.17 -13.44 -21.37
CA LYS A 511 -17.95 -12.65 -20.41
C LYS A 511 -17.12 -11.51 -19.78
N CYS A 512 -15.91 -11.81 -19.34
CA CYS A 512 -14.89 -10.84 -18.93
C CYS A 512 -13.54 -11.55 -18.87
N PHE A 513 -12.70 -11.41 -19.89
CA PHE A 513 -11.33 -11.88 -19.87
C PHE A 513 -10.43 -10.69 -20.17
N ILE A 514 -9.86 -10.11 -19.12
CA ILE A 514 -9.09 -8.87 -19.19
C ILE A 514 -7.78 -9.01 -18.43
N ALA A 515 -6.71 -8.40 -18.94
CA ALA A 515 -5.46 -8.35 -18.18
C ALA A 515 -4.67 -7.08 -18.51
N THR A 516 -3.79 -6.68 -17.60
CA THR A 516 -2.89 -5.55 -17.74
C THR A 516 -1.48 -5.88 -17.30
N GLN A 517 -0.48 -5.30 -17.97
CA GLN A 517 0.94 -5.37 -17.56
C GLN A 517 1.20 -4.50 -16.32
N ALA A 518 0.35 -3.52 -16.09
CA ALA A 518 0.41 -2.61 -14.95
C ALA A 518 -0.16 -3.21 -13.66
N HIS A 519 -0.11 -2.40 -12.60
CA HIS A 519 -0.63 -2.67 -11.26
C HIS A 519 -1.71 -1.64 -10.87
N PRO A 520 -2.94 -1.70 -11.44
CA PRO A 520 -4.00 -0.74 -11.12
C PRO A 520 -4.47 -0.84 -9.66
N GLU A 521 -4.20 -1.95 -8.96
CA GLU A 521 -4.45 -2.10 -7.53
C GLU A 521 -3.77 -1.01 -6.68
N PHE A 522 -2.60 -0.54 -7.08
CA PHE A 522 -1.88 0.53 -6.38
C PHE A 522 -2.53 1.91 -6.52
N LYS A 523 -3.45 2.09 -7.46
CA LYS A 523 -4.21 3.35 -7.63
C LYS A 523 -5.65 3.25 -7.15
N SER A 524 -6.02 2.14 -6.52
CA SER A 524 -7.36 1.92 -5.99
C SER A 524 -7.50 2.50 -4.57
N THR A 525 -8.52 3.31 -4.36
CA THR A 525 -8.89 3.82 -3.03
C THR A 525 -10.36 3.57 -2.76
N LEU A 526 -10.78 3.68 -1.49
CA LEU A 526 -12.18 3.44 -1.11
C LEU A 526 -13.16 4.35 -1.87
N LEU A 527 -12.80 5.62 -2.07
CA LEU A 527 -13.64 6.59 -2.78
C LEU A 527 -13.50 6.49 -4.30
N ASN A 528 -12.34 6.02 -4.79
CA ASN A 528 -12.00 5.93 -6.21
C ASN A 528 -11.41 4.57 -6.54
N PRO A 529 -12.24 3.52 -6.72
CA PRO A 529 -11.76 2.18 -7.05
C PRO A 529 -11.09 2.14 -8.43
N ALA A 530 -10.14 1.21 -8.60
CA ALA A 530 -9.47 1.00 -9.87
C ALA A 530 -10.45 0.47 -10.94
N PRO A 531 -10.46 1.04 -12.18
CA PRO A 531 -11.42 0.70 -13.21
C PRO A 531 -11.43 -0.78 -13.62
N MET A 532 -10.27 -1.41 -13.71
CA MET A 532 -10.15 -2.83 -14.03
C MET A 532 -10.85 -3.72 -13.00
N PHE A 533 -10.67 -3.40 -11.72
CA PHE A 533 -11.34 -4.11 -10.62
C PHE A 533 -12.84 -3.83 -10.59
N TYR A 534 -13.25 -2.59 -10.88
CA TYR A 534 -14.66 -2.24 -10.96
C TYR A 534 -15.38 -3.03 -12.07
N GLY A 535 -14.81 -3.05 -13.29
CA GLY A 535 -15.37 -3.78 -14.41
C GLY A 535 -15.45 -5.30 -14.16
N PHE A 536 -14.36 -5.88 -13.64
CA PHE A 536 -14.31 -7.29 -13.24
C PHE A 536 -15.37 -7.62 -12.18
N MET A 537 -15.43 -6.86 -11.09
CA MET A 537 -16.40 -7.08 -10.00
C MET A 537 -17.85 -6.91 -10.46
N ASN A 538 -18.12 -5.95 -11.33
CA ASN A 538 -19.45 -5.75 -11.91
C ASN A 538 -19.89 -6.99 -12.72
N THR A 539 -18.96 -7.60 -13.45
CA THR A 539 -19.25 -8.84 -14.19
C THR A 539 -19.42 -10.05 -13.27
N CYS A 540 -18.61 -10.16 -12.20
CA CYS A 540 -18.76 -11.25 -11.23
C CYS A 540 -20.09 -11.21 -10.46
N ALA A 541 -20.74 -10.06 -10.35
CA ALA A 541 -22.00 -9.87 -9.62
C ALA A 541 -23.26 -10.18 -10.44
N ASN A 542 -23.14 -10.22 -11.77
CA ASN A 542 -24.19 -10.47 -12.74
C ASN A 542 -24.04 -11.86 -13.38
#